data_32f974d02d88c21f2fcd5f2c8dd37c35
#
_entry.id   32f974d02d88c21f2fcd5f2c8dd37c35
#
_cell.length_a   1.000
_cell.length_b   1.000
_cell.length_c   1.000
_cell.angle_alpha   90.00
_cell.angle_beta   90.00
_cell.angle_gamma   90.00
#
_symmetry.space_group_name_H-M   'P 1'
#
loop_
_entity.id
_entity.type
_entity.pdbx_description
1 polymer ?
#
loop_
_entity_poly.entity_id
_entity_poly.type
_entity_poly.pdbx_seq_one_letter_code
_entity_poly.pdbx_strand_id
1 'polypeptide(L)' 'MATKEPIKDWQGKILGFMETESNGNKVLRDFYGRILGKYDKSLDVTRDFYGRQVGKGEMLMTLLR' A
#
# COMPACT_ATOMS: atom_id res chain seq x y z
N MET A 1 2.21 -16.07 4.88
CA MET A 1 2.53 -15.13 5.96
C MET A 1 2.59 -13.71 5.43
N ALA A 2 2.10 -12.76 6.19
CA ALA A 2 2.19 -11.36 5.81
C ALA A 2 3.60 -10.84 6.07
N THR A 3 4.10 -10.00 5.18
CA THR A 3 5.36 -9.31 5.36
C THR A 3 5.11 -7.82 5.44
N LYS A 4 5.94 -7.11 6.19
CA LYS A 4 5.82 -5.67 6.37
C LYS A 4 7.15 -5.01 6.08
N GLU A 5 7.16 -4.04 5.17
CA GLU A 5 8.38 -3.36 4.76
C GLU A 5 8.21 -1.86 4.92
N PRO A 6 9.21 -1.16 5.47
CA PRO A 6 9.16 0.29 5.52
C PRO A 6 9.37 0.89 4.12
N ILE A 7 8.65 1.98 3.84
CA ILE A 7 8.82 2.73 2.61
C ILE A 7 9.54 4.02 2.97
N LYS A 8 10.69 4.25 2.33
CA LYS A 8 11.52 5.41 2.62
C LYS A 8 11.62 6.32 1.41
N ASP A 9 11.80 7.61 1.68
CA ASP A 9 12.10 8.55 0.62
C ASP A 9 13.59 8.52 0.30
N TRP A 10 14.03 9.40 -0.62
CA TRP A 10 15.43 9.43 -1.05
C TRP A 10 16.38 9.88 0.06
N GLN A 11 15.86 10.51 1.11
CA GLN A 11 16.66 10.91 2.28
C GLN A 11 16.70 9.84 3.36
N GLY A 12 16.00 8.72 3.14
CA GLY A 12 15.93 7.63 4.12
C GLY A 12 14.86 7.81 5.18
N LYS A 13 14.00 8.83 5.03
CA LYS A 13 12.91 9.06 5.98
C LYS A 13 11.78 8.09 5.71
N ILE A 14 11.26 7.46 6.76
CA ILE A 14 10.15 6.52 6.62
C ILE A 14 8.87 7.28 6.36
N LEU A 15 8.24 6.97 5.22
CA LEU A 15 6.97 7.57 4.81
C LEU A 15 5.78 6.71 5.24
N GLY A 16 5.97 5.40 5.33
CA GLY A 16 4.91 4.49 5.67
C GLY A 16 5.39 3.05 5.58
N PHE A 17 4.43 2.13 5.54
CA PHE A 17 4.73 0.70 5.54
C PHE A 17 3.85 -0.01 4.53
N MET A 18 4.44 -0.96 3.82
CA MET A 18 3.73 -1.82 2.89
C MET A 18 3.63 -3.22 3.48
N GLU A 19 2.42 -3.71 3.68
CA GLU A 19 2.19 -5.07 4.12
C GLU A 19 1.75 -5.92 2.94
N THR A 20 2.38 -7.09 2.78
CA THR A 20 1.99 -8.04 1.74
C THR A 20 1.41 -9.27 2.41
N GLU A 21 0.18 -9.62 2.04
CA GLU A 21 -0.49 -10.79 2.59
C GLU A 21 -0.10 -12.03 1.82
N SER A 22 -0.37 -13.21 2.42
CA SER A 22 0.02 -14.48 1.82
C SER A 22 -0.64 -14.73 0.46
N ASN A 23 -1.81 -14.15 0.22
CA ASN A 23 -2.50 -14.28 -1.07
C ASN A 23 -2.00 -13.28 -2.12
N GLY A 24 -1.04 -12.43 -1.76
CA GLY A 24 -0.47 -11.45 -2.67
C GLY A 24 -1.11 -10.08 -2.62
N ASN A 25 -2.19 -9.93 -1.85
CA ASN A 25 -2.78 -8.60 -1.64
C ASN A 25 -1.82 -7.74 -0.81
N LYS A 26 -1.89 -6.43 -1.02
CA LYS A 26 -1.03 -5.49 -0.29
C LYS A 26 -1.86 -4.44 0.40
N VAL A 27 -1.37 -3.98 1.54
CA VAL A 27 -1.98 -2.90 2.30
C VAL A 27 -0.92 -1.84 2.54
N LEU A 28 -1.24 -0.60 2.21
CA LEU A 28 -0.35 0.53 2.46
C LEU A 28 -0.81 1.26 3.71
N ARG A 29 0.10 1.45 4.65
CA ARG A 29 -0.16 2.21 5.88
C ARG A 29 0.75 3.42 5.94
N ASP A 30 0.27 4.49 6.57
CA ASP A 30 1.09 5.66 6.78
C ASP A 30 2.06 5.44 7.95
N PHE A 31 2.83 6.47 8.28
CA PHE A 31 3.80 6.41 9.37
C PHE A 31 3.12 6.10 10.71
N TYR A 32 1.87 6.50 10.88
CA TYR A 32 1.11 6.28 12.11
C TYR A 32 0.38 4.94 12.13
N GLY A 33 0.49 4.15 11.06
CA GLY A 33 -0.15 2.85 10.96
C GLY A 33 -1.57 2.87 10.40
N ARG A 34 -2.05 4.02 9.95
CA ARG A 34 -3.38 4.10 9.35
C ARG A 34 -3.36 3.59 7.93
N ILE A 35 -4.41 2.90 7.52
CA ILE A 35 -4.50 2.36 6.17
C ILE A 35 -4.76 3.49 5.18
N LEU A 36 -3.88 3.61 4.18
CA LEU A 36 -4.02 4.58 3.10
C LEU A 36 -4.70 3.97 1.88
N GLY A 37 -4.52 2.68 1.66
CA GLY A 37 -5.12 2.00 0.53
C GLY A 37 -4.77 0.53 0.52
N LYS A 38 -5.36 -0.18 -0.45
CA LYS A 38 -5.17 -1.62 -0.61
C LYS A 38 -5.04 -1.98 -2.07
N TYR A 39 -4.20 -2.97 -2.35
CA TYR A 39 -4.09 -3.57 -3.67
C TYR A 39 -4.68 -4.98 -3.64
N ASP A 40 -5.62 -5.25 -4.53
CA ASP A 40 -6.22 -6.57 -4.68
C ASP A 40 -5.58 -7.27 -5.87
N LYS A 41 -4.79 -8.29 -5.59
CA LYS A 41 -4.07 -9.01 -6.63
C LYS A 41 -5.02 -9.78 -7.55
N SER A 42 -6.10 -10.33 -7.02
CA SER A 42 -7.02 -11.13 -7.82
C SER A 42 -7.74 -10.30 -8.87
N LEU A 43 -8.02 -9.03 -8.57
CA LEU A 43 -8.66 -8.10 -9.49
C LEU A 43 -7.66 -7.19 -10.18
N ASP A 44 -6.40 -7.21 -9.73
CA ASP A 44 -5.32 -6.36 -10.22
C ASP A 44 -5.70 -4.88 -10.19
N VAL A 45 -6.28 -4.44 -9.06
CA VAL A 45 -6.69 -3.05 -8.87
C VAL A 45 -6.22 -2.54 -7.52
N THR A 46 -5.95 -1.24 -7.47
CA THR A 46 -5.59 -0.53 -6.25
C THR A 46 -6.76 0.36 -5.86
N ARG A 47 -7.13 0.32 -4.57
CA ARG A 47 -8.19 1.15 -4.02
C ARG A 47 -7.65 2.02 -2.90
N ASP A 48 -8.23 3.21 -2.77
CA ASP A 48 -7.84 4.13 -1.71
C ASP A 48 -8.54 3.78 -0.39
N PHE A 49 -8.33 4.62 0.63
CA PHE A 49 -8.93 4.43 1.95
C PHE A 49 -10.45 4.36 1.89
N TYR A 50 -11.05 5.08 0.96
CA TYR A 50 -12.51 5.14 0.82
C TYR A 50 -13.07 3.99 -0.03
N GLY A 51 -12.20 3.11 -0.51
CA GLY A 51 -12.61 1.99 -1.35
C GLY A 51 -12.77 2.32 -2.81
N ARG A 52 -12.40 3.53 -3.23
CA ARG A 52 -12.48 3.93 -4.64
C ARG A 52 -11.29 3.40 -5.40
N GLN A 53 -11.53 2.97 -6.63
CA GLN A 53 -10.45 2.45 -7.47
C GLN A 53 -9.52 3.57 -7.91
N VAL A 54 -8.25 3.47 -7.55
CA VAL A 54 -7.22 4.40 -7.97
C VAL A 54 -6.78 4.10 -9.40
N GLY A 55 -6.65 2.81 -9.71
CA GLY A 55 -6.22 2.38 -11.02
C GLY A 55 -6.01 0.88 -11.06
N LYS A 56 -5.69 0.37 -12.23
CA LYS A 56 -5.33 -1.04 -12.40
C LYS A 56 -3.86 -1.23 -12.08
N GLY A 57 -3.52 -2.43 -11.61
CA GLY A 57 -2.16 -2.72 -11.21
C GLY A 57 -1.85 -2.19 -9.82
N GLU A 58 -0.62 -2.36 -9.38
CA GLU A 58 -0.19 -1.94 -8.06
C GLU A 58 0.23 -0.46 -8.12
N MET A 59 -0.61 0.42 -7.57
CA MET A 59 -0.39 1.86 -7.59
C MET A 59 -0.38 2.47 -6.18
N LEU A 60 -0.13 1.64 -5.16
CA LEU A 60 -0.20 2.10 -3.78
C LEU A 60 0.76 3.25 -3.48
N MET A 61 1.91 3.27 -4.12
CA MET A 61 2.90 4.32 -3.87
C MET A 61 2.40 5.72 -4.20
N THR A 62 1.43 5.83 -5.09
CA THR A 62 0.86 7.14 -5.43
C THR A 62 0.08 7.75 -4.27
N LEU A 63 -0.33 6.94 -3.31
CA LEU A 63 -1.09 7.40 -2.16
C LEU A 63 -0.21 8.01 -1.06
N LEU A 64 1.11 7.88 -1.18
CA LEU A 64 2.05 8.42 -0.19
C LEU A 64 2.44 9.87 -0.43
N ARG A 65 1.94 10.48 -1.45
CA ARG A 65 2.28 11.87 -1.78
C ARG A 65 1.40 12.86 -1.08
#